data_1a6be5930cf10022edab99a311f01450
#
_entry.id   1a6be5930cf10022edab99a311f01450
#
_cell.length_a   1.000
_cell.length_b   1.000
_cell.length_c   1.000
_cell.angle_alpha   90.00
_cell.angle_beta   90.00
_cell.angle_gamma   90.00
#
_symmetry.space_group_name_H-M   'P 1'
#
loop_
_entity.id
_entity.type
_entity.pdbx_description
1 polymer ?
#
loop_
_entity_poly.entity_id
_entity_poly.type
_entity_poly.pdbx_seq_one_letter_code
_entity_poly.pdbx_strand_id
1 'polypeptide(L)'
;NGQWFAAFTGTYVTNPSSLDIDHFVPLANAHESGGWSWSSGTKSSYYNDLSDPQHLIAVTDSANSSKGSRGPDEWKPPDSSYWCQYADTWIDIKVRWGLTVTSAELTALESMLGTCDGPPTGVYVLPAATSTTTNTATTASTTLTTTVVPNPGNTKNCSDFSTYIA
;
A
#
# COMPACT_ATOMS: atom_id res chain seq x y z
N ASN A 1 27.50 18.01 4.23
CA ASN A 1 26.71 17.14 5.09
C ASN A 1 25.34 16.99 4.45
N GLY A 2 24.95 15.75 4.10
CA GLY A 2 23.66 15.42 3.54
C GLY A 2 22.55 15.52 4.60
N GLN A 3 21.33 15.81 4.13
CA GLN A 3 20.11 15.67 4.90
C GLN A 3 19.16 14.78 4.10
N TRP A 4 18.53 13.86 4.78
CA TRP A 4 17.55 12.95 4.19
C TRP A 4 16.20 13.14 4.88
N PHE A 5 15.14 13.24 4.11
CA PHE A 5 13.79 13.33 4.65
C PHE A 5 13.25 11.92 4.88
N ALA A 6 12.86 11.63 6.13
CA ALA A 6 12.22 10.38 6.52
C ALA A 6 10.70 10.58 6.54
N ALA A 7 10.02 10.10 5.49
CA ALA A 7 8.62 10.41 5.20
C ALA A 7 7.65 9.96 6.31
N PHE A 8 7.86 8.79 6.92
CA PHE A 8 6.96 8.26 7.94
C PHE A 8 6.92 9.08 9.23
N THR A 9 7.99 9.83 9.50
CA THR A 9 8.12 10.65 10.72
C THR A 9 8.10 12.15 10.43
N GLY A 10 8.09 12.56 9.16
CA GLY A 10 8.14 13.97 8.76
C GLY A 10 9.43 14.69 9.19
N THR A 11 10.53 13.96 9.39
CA THR A 11 11.77 14.50 9.98
C THR A 11 12.94 14.44 9.02
N TYR A 12 13.88 15.39 9.17
CA TYR A 12 15.17 15.35 8.48
C TYR A 12 16.22 14.66 9.33
N VAL A 13 16.93 13.72 8.72
CA VAL A 13 18.00 12.95 9.35
C VAL A 13 19.33 13.35 8.71
N THR A 14 20.34 13.61 9.52
CA THR A 14 21.69 13.99 9.08
C THR A 14 22.71 12.86 9.20
N ASN A 15 22.36 11.81 9.95
CA ASN A 15 23.17 10.59 10.04
C ASN A 15 22.54 9.47 9.22
N PRO A 16 23.16 9.03 8.11
CA PRO A 16 22.58 7.98 7.27
C PRO A 16 22.43 6.63 8.00
N SER A 17 23.21 6.38 9.06
CA SER A 17 23.09 5.16 9.87
C SER A 17 21.81 5.08 10.71
N SER A 18 21.02 6.15 10.74
CA SER A 18 19.70 6.17 11.41
C SER A 18 18.55 5.95 10.43
N LEU A 19 18.88 5.58 9.19
CA LEU A 19 17.91 5.29 8.12
C LEU A 19 18.02 3.85 7.66
N ASP A 20 16.86 3.27 7.41
CA ASP A 20 16.71 2.00 6.69
C ASP A 20 16.06 2.23 5.34
N ILE A 21 16.23 1.27 4.43
CA ILE A 21 15.43 1.17 3.21
C ILE A 21 14.28 0.20 3.47
N ASP A 22 13.07 0.71 3.42
CA ASP A 22 11.86 -0.05 3.66
C ASP A 22 11.14 -0.38 2.34
N HIS A 23 10.65 -1.61 2.21
CA HIS A 23 9.64 -1.94 1.21
C HIS A 23 8.32 -1.33 1.65
N PHE A 24 7.83 -0.34 0.90
CA PHE A 24 6.62 0.40 1.26
C PHE A 24 5.45 -0.53 1.58
N VAL A 25 5.15 -1.49 0.68
CA VAL A 25 4.33 -2.67 1.01
C VAL A 25 5.28 -3.80 1.40
N PRO A 26 5.28 -4.25 2.66
CA PRO A 26 6.20 -5.25 3.16
C PRO A 26 6.16 -6.55 2.37
N LEU A 27 7.31 -7.24 2.27
CA LEU A 27 7.40 -8.51 1.54
C LEU A 27 6.43 -9.57 2.04
N ALA A 28 6.22 -9.65 3.36
CA ALA A 28 5.27 -10.58 3.95
C ALA A 28 3.82 -10.23 3.57
N ASN A 29 3.44 -8.94 3.64
CA ASN A 29 2.13 -8.48 3.21
C ASN A 29 1.91 -8.74 1.72
N ALA A 30 2.90 -8.44 0.87
CA ALA A 30 2.83 -8.74 -0.56
C ALA A 30 2.66 -10.25 -0.83
N HIS A 31 3.39 -11.10 -0.09
CA HIS A 31 3.25 -12.55 -0.19
C HIS A 31 1.83 -13.00 0.13
N GLU A 32 1.27 -12.57 1.26
CA GLU A 32 -0.08 -12.92 1.72
C GLU A 32 -1.17 -12.35 0.80
N SER A 33 -0.91 -11.22 0.15
CA SER A 33 -1.82 -10.55 -0.78
C SER A 33 -1.85 -11.13 -2.19
N GLY A 34 -1.22 -12.29 -2.43
CA GLY A 34 -1.19 -12.96 -3.74
C GLY A 34 0.21 -13.24 -4.28
N GLY A 35 1.24 -12.59 -3.77
CA GLY A 35 2.64 -12.79 -4.16
C GLY A 35 3.16 -14.20 -3.89
N TRP A 36 2.47 -15.00 -3.07
CA TRP A 36 2.78 -16.42 -2.87
C TRP A 36 2.78 -17.20 -4.20
N SER A 37 1.92 -16.82 -5.15
CA SER A 37 1.78 -17.47 -6.47
C SER A 37 2.81 -17.00 -7.50
N TRP A 38 3.58 -15.97 -7.21
CA TRP A 38 4.56 -15.42 -8.13
C TRP A 38 5.72 -16.38 -8.39
N SER A 39 6.24 -16.34 -9.63
CA SER A 39 7.51 -16.99 -9.95
C SER A 39 8.66 -16.41 -9.11
N SER A 40 9.74 -17.16 -8.99
CA SER A 40 10.97 -16.65 -8.33
C SER A 40 11.50 -15.37 -9.00
N GLY A 41 11.40 -15.28 -10.33
CA GLY A 41 11.78 -14.08 -11.09
C GLY A 41 10.92 -12.87 -10.71
N THR A 42 9.59 -13.05 -10.63
CA THR A 42 8.67 -11.98 -10.22
C THR A 42 8.93 -11.53 -8.77
N LYS A 43 9.18 -12.48 -7.86
CA LYS A 43 9.54 -12.17 -6.47
C LYS A 43 10.83 -11.36 -6.39
N SER A 44 11.83 -11.73 -7.19
CA SER A 44 13.09 -10.98 -7.28
C SER A 44 12.89 -9.58 -7.86
N SER A 45 12.01 -9.43 -8.86
CA SER A 45 11.69 -8.13 -9.44
C SER A 45 10.97 -7.23 -8.42
N TYR A 46 10.03 -7.76 -7.66
CA TYR A 46 9.38 -7.02 -6.57
C TYR A 46 10.37 -6.57 -5.50
N TYR A 47 11.21 -7.49 -5.04
CA TYR A 47 12.22 -7.21 -4.02
C TYR A 47 13.18 -6.08 -4.41
N ASN A 48 13.53 -5.99 -5.69
CA ASN A 48 14.52 -5.05 -6.21
C ASN A 48 13.92 -3.95 -7.10
N ASP A 49 12.62 -3.66 -6.98
CA ASP A 49 11.98 -2.67 -7.85
C ASP A 49 12.47 -1.25 -7.53
N LEU A 50 13.32 -0.73 -8.41
CA LEU A 50 13.81 0.64 -8.40
C LEU A 50 13.16 1.50 -9.49
N SER A 51 12.22 0.94 -10.25
CA SER A 51 11.50 1.66 -11.30
C SER A 51 10.50 2.67 -10.72
N ASP A 52 9.99 2.39 -9.51
CA ASP A 52 9.19 3.32 -8.73
C ASP A 52 9.97 3.80 -7.50
N PRO A 53 10.24 5.11 -7.40
CA PRO A 53 10.97 5.67 -6.27
C PRO A 53 10.21 5.56 -4.94
N GLN A 54 8.92 5.19 -4.96
CA GLN A 54 8.11 4.99 -3.76
C GLN A 54 8.05 3.53 -3.31
N HIS A 55 8.53 2.58 -4.12
CA HIS A 55 8.53 1.17 -3.77
C HIS A 55 9.52 0.84 -2.65
N LEU A 56 10.71 1.42 -2.74
CA LEU A 56 11.78 1.34 -1.75
C LEU A 56 12.10 2.75 -1.26
N ILE A 57 11.82 3.05 0.01
CA ILE A 57 11.99 4.39 0.57
C ILE A 57 12.91 4.41 1.79
N ALA A 58 13.58 5.54 1.98
CA ALA A 58 14.36 5.79 3.18
C ALA A 58 13.44 6.24 4.33
N VAL A 59 13.48 5.54 5.43
CA VAL A 59 12.71 5.81 6.65
C VAL A 59 13.63 5.74 7.87
N THR A 60 13.18 6.25 9.02
CA THR A 60 13.97 6.03 10.26
C THR A 60 13.93 4.55 10.65
N ASP A 61 15.04 4.02 11.16
CA ASP A 61 15.16 2.67 11.72
C ASP A 61 14.02 2.37 12.71
N SER A 62 13.71 3.30 13.59
CA SER A 62 12.63 3.13 14.59
C SER A 62 11.24 2.99 13.93
N ALA A 63 10.95 3.77 12.90
CA ALA A 63 9.67 3.67 12.19
C ALA A 63 9.59 2.38 11.38
N ASN A 64 10.70 1.97 10.71
CA ASN A 64 10.79 0.71 10.00
C ASN A 64 10.57 -0.49 10.93
N SER A 65 11.29 -0.54 12.04
CA SER A 65 11.13 -1.59 13.06
C SER A 65 9.72 -1.62 13.64
N SER A 66 9.12 -0.44 13.88
CA SER A 66 7.73 -0.34 14.36
C SER A 66 6.72 -0.83 13.32
N LYS A 67 6.92 -0.53 12.04
CA LYS A 67 6.06 -1.00 10.96
C LYS A 67 6.17 -2.51 10.76
N GLY A 68 7.39 -3.02 10.61
CA GLY A 68 7.64 -4.43 10.33
C GLY A 68 6.86 -4.92 9.11
N SER A 69 6.10 -6.02 9.26
CA SER A 69 5.27 -6.60 8.19
C SER A 69 3.82 -6.12 8.19
N ARG A 70 3.46 -5.17 9.07
CA ARG A 70 2.08 -4.73 9.29
C ARG A 70 1.51 -3.99 8.11
N GLY A 71 0.20 -4.22 7.86
CA GLY A 71 -0.62 -3.44 6.94
C GLY A 71 -1.14 -2.13 7.55
N PRO A 72 -1.84 -1.30 6.75
CA PRO A 72 -2.38 -0.01 7.19
C PRO A 72 -3.46 -0.12 8.27
N ASP A 73 -4.06 -1.29 8.46
CA ASP A 73 -5.00 -1.61 9.54
C ASP A 73 -4.32 -1.87 10.89
N GLU A 74 -3.04 -2.24 10.89
CA GLU A 74 -2.28 -2.55 12.08
C GLU A 74 -1.22 -1.48 12.43
N TRP A 75 -0.81 -0.69 11.43
CA TRP A 75 0.20 0.35 11.62
C TRP A 75 -0.04 1.54 10.68
N LYS A 76 0.20 2.73 11.19
CA LYS A 76 0.14 4.00 10.43
C LYS A 76 1.41 4.82 10.69
N PRO A 77 1.87 5.60 9.68
CA PRO A 77 2.95 6.55 9.91
C PRO A 77 2.68 7.44 11.12
N PRO A 78 3.69 7.69 11.99
CA PRO A 78 3.55 8.63 13.10
C PRO A 78 3.17 10.03 12.68
N ASP A 79 3.65 10.47 11.51
CA ASP A 79 3.24 11.74 10.91
C ASP A 79 1.89 11.58 10.19
N SER A 80 0.84 12.12 10.80
CA SER A 80 -0.51 12.07 10.22
C SER A 80 -0.67 12.88 8.93
N SER A 81 0.19 13.86 8.69
CA SER A 81 0.17 14.63 7.43
C SER A 81 0.60 13.79 6.23
N TYR A 82 1.26 12.66 6.46
CA TYR A 82 1.67 11.72 5.44
C TYR A 82 0.62 10.63 5.13
N TRP A 83 -0.48 10.53 5.89
CA TRP A 83 -1.45 9.44 5.73
C TRP A 83 -2.09 9.39 4.35
N CYS A 84 -2.47 10.54 3.79
CA CYS A 84 -3.00 10.61 2.43
C CYS A 84 -2.03 9.99 1.42
N GLN A 85 -0.79 10.45 1.42
CA GLN A 85 0.26 9.95 0.53
C GLN A 85 0.58 8.47 0.81
N TYR A 86 0.55 8.05 2.08
CA TYR A 86 0.79 6.66 2.46
C TYR A 86 -0.25 5.72 1.86
N ALA A 87 -1.54 6.06 1.98
CA ALA A 87 -2.61 5.25 1.43
C ALA A 87 -2.58 5.21 -0.10
N ASP A 88 -2.35 6.34 -0.74
CA ASP A 88 -2.22 6.46 -2.18
C ASP A 88 -1.07 5.57 -2.72
N THR A 89 0.11 5.71 -2.15
CA THR A 89 1.27 4.89 -2.53
C THR A 89 1.07 3.40 -2.29
N TRP A 90 0.43 3.03 -1.15
CA TRP A 90 0.12 1.64 -0.85
C TRP A 90 -0.77 1.01 -1.91
N ILE A 91 -1.83 1.72 -2.30
CA ILE A 91 -2.77 1.29 -3.33
C ILE A 91 -2.05 1.17 -4.69
N ASP A 92 -1.28 2.18 -5.07
CA ASP A 92 -0.51 2.19 -6.32
C ASP A 92 0.37 0.94 -6.45
N ILE A 93 1.12 0.61 -5.41
CA ILE A 93 2.00 -0.56 -5.42
C ILE A 93 1.18 -1.85 -5.52
N LYS A 94 0.09 -1.97 -4.75
CA LYS A 94 -0.75 -3.17 -4.80
C LYS A 94 -1.40 -3.36 -6.16
N VAL A 95 -1.93 -2.30 -6.76
CA VAL A 95 -2.51 -2.34 -8.11
C VAL A 95 -1.46 -2.76 -9.14
N ARG A 96 -0.30 -2.13 -9.14
CA ARG A 96 0.78 -2.42 -10.08
C ARG A 96 1.24 -3.88 -10.04
N TRP A 97 1.28 -4.46 -8.85
CA TRP A 97 1.74 -5.83 -8.66
C TRP A 97 0.59 -6.87 -8.62
N GLY A 98 -0.66 -6.45 -8.87
CA GLY A 98 -1.84 -7.33 -8.88
C GLY A 98 -2.11 -7.96 -7.51
N LEU A 99 -1.80 -7.23 -6.44
CA LEU A 99 -1.99 -7.67 -5.06
C LEU A 99 -3.38 -7.34 -4.55
N THR A 100 -3.94 -8.20 -3.71
CA THR A 100 -5.25 -8.01 -3.07
C THR A 100 -5.14 -7.22 -1.77
N VAL A 101 -6.28 -6.74 -1.27
CA VAL A 101 -6.43 -6.17 0.08
C VAL A 101 -7.46 -6.94 0.90
N THR A 102 -7.28 -6.98 2.21
CA THR A 102 -8.32 -7.46 3.14
C THR A 102 -9.35 -6.36 3.37
N SER A 103 -10.52 -6.71 3.92
CA SER A 103 -11.54 -5.70 4.29
C SER A 103 -11.04 -4.74 5.37
N ALA A 104 -10.21 -5.21 6.31
CA ALA A 104 -9.63 -4.36 7.36
C ALA A 104 -8.63 -3.36 6.77
N GLU A 105 -7.74 -3.84 5.90
CA GLU A 105 -6.78 -3.01 5.18
C GLU A 105 -7.50 -1.95 4.33
N LEU A 106 -8.57 -2.34 3.59
CA LEU A 106 -9.37 -1.42 2.79
C LEU A 106 -9.98 -0.31 3.65
N THR A 107 -10.61 -0.66 4.78
CA THR A 107 -11.21 0.33 5.70
C THR A 107 -10.16 1.31 6.23
N ALA A 108 -8.96 0.83 6.55
CA ALA A 108 -7.89 1.69 7.01
C ALA A 108 -7.38 2.64 5.91
N LEU A 109 -7.24 2.14 4.69
CA LEU A 109 -6.86 2.95 3.51
C LEU A 109 -7.90 4.03 3.22
N GLU A 110 -9.20 3.70 3.24
CA GLU A 110 -10.30 4.67 3.08
C GLU A 110 -10.22 5.78 4.14
N SER A 111 -9.98 5.41 5.40
CA SER A 111 -9.82 6.37 6.49
C SER A 111 -8.63 7.31 6.29
N MET A 112 -7.52 6.80 5.77
CA MET A 112 -6.33 7.62 5.49
C MET A 112 -6.54 8.52 4.27
N LEU A 113 -7.18 8.02 3.21
CA LEU A 113 -7.55 8.82 2.04
C LEU A 113 -8.51 9.95 2.39
N GLY A 114 -9.35 9.77 3.41
CA GLY A 114 -10.20 10.84 3.95
C GLY A 114 -9.44 12.01 4.56
N THR A 115 -8.12 11.90 4.75
CA THR A 115 -7.27 13.02 5.22
C THR A 115 -6.69 13.86 4.09
N CYS A 116 -6.93 13.49 2.85
CA CYS A 116 -6.41 14.22 1.69
C CYS A 116 -7.17 15.53 1.46
N ASP A 117 -6.45 16.57 1.06
CA ASP A 117 -7.04 17.85 0.70
C ASP A 117 -7.62 17.79 -0.73
N GLY A 118 -8.89 18.09 -0.90
CA GLY A 118 -9.57 18.21 -2.19
C GLY A 118 -10.63 17.12 -2.48
N PRO A 119 -11.45 17.32 -3.50
CA PRO A 119 -12.43 16.33 -3.90
C PRO A 119 -11.75 15.09 -4.49
N PRO A 120 -12.31 13.90 -4.27
CA PRO A 120 -11.75 12.67 -4.83
C PRO A 120 -11.74 12.76 -6.38
N THR A 121 -10.57 12.64 -6.99
CA THR A 121 -10.37 12.75 -8.43
C THR A 121 -10.21 11.42 -9.15
N GLY A 122 -10.14 10.31 -8.42
CA GLY A 122 -9.98 8.98 -8.97
C GLY A 122 -10.78 7.92 -8.22
N VAL A 123 -10.90 6.77 -8.84
CA VAL A 123 -11.56 5.59 -8.28
C VAL A 123 -10.57 4.43 -8.36
N TYR A 124 -10.16 3.91 -7.22
CA TYR A 124 -9.34 2.71 -7.16
C TYR A 124 -10.23 1.48 -7.01
N VAL A 125 -9.95 0.45 -7.80
CA VAL A 125 -10.57 -0.86 -7.66
C VAL A 125 -9.48 -1.85 -7.27
N LEU A 126 -9.47 -2.24 -6.01
CA LEU A 126 -8.57 -3.29 -5.52
C LEU A 126 -9.30 -4.63 -5.50
N PRO A 127 -8.69 -5.70 -6.02
CA PRO A 127 -9.27 -7.03 -5.87
C PRO A 127 -9.30 -7.40 -4.37
N ALA A 128 -10.48 -7.76 -3.87
CA ALA A 128 -10.60 -8.24 -2.49
C ALA A 128 -10.07 -9.66 -2.36
N ALA A 129 -9.36 -9.95 -1.28
CA ALA A 129 -8.94 -11.30 -0.96
C ALA A 129 -10.18 -12.18 -0.69
N THR A 130 -10.33 -13.25 -1.45
CA THR A 130 -11.42 -14.22 -1.25
C THR A 130 -11.12 -15.04 0.00
N SER A 131 -11.81 -14.77 1.10
CA SER A 131 -11.75 -15.62 2.28
C SER A 131 -12.49 -16.93 1.98
N THR A 132 -11.77 -18.01 1.74
CA THR A 132 -12.35 -19.35 1.64
C THR A 132 -12.69 -19.83 3.05
N THR A 133 -13.85 -19.43 3.56
CA THR A 133 -14.41 -20.05 4.76
C THR A 133 -15.07 -21.36 4.32
N THR A 134 -14.45 -22.47 4.61
CA THR A 134 -15.06 -23.80 4.41
C THR A 134 -16.16 -23.99 5.46
N ASN A 135 -17.31 -23.45 5.21
CA ASN A 135 -18.53 -23.83 5.94
C ASN A 135 -19.44 -24.60 4.99
N THR A 136 -19.61 -25.87 5.31
CA THR A 136 -20.60 -26.77 4.73
C THR A 136 -21.99 -26.20 5.01
N ALA A 137 -22.70 -25.81 4.02
CA ALA A 137 -24.13 -25.78 3.76
C ALA A 137 -24.64 -24.43 3.25
N THR A 138 -25.36 -24.57 2.13
CA THR A 138 -26.36 -23.68 1.55
C THR A 138 -25.85 -22.55 0.66
N THR A 139 -26.11 -22.77 -0.61
CA THR A 139 -26.01 -21.89 -1.78
C THR A 139 -26.52 -20.49 -1.51
N ALA A 140 -25.60 -19.56 -1.37
CA ALA A 140 -25.88 -18.15 -1.60
C ALA A 140 -24.68 -17.59 -2.38
N SER A 141 -24.88 -17.34 -3.68
CA SER A 141 -23.93 -16.65 -4.51
C SER A 141 -23.85 -15.20 -4.03
N THR A 142 -22.93 -14.91 -3.12
CA THR A 142 -22.67 -13.53 -2.71
C THR A 142 -21.72 -12.94 -3.72
N THR A 143 -22.26 -12.19 -4.66
CA THR A 143 -21.49 -11.29 -5.51
C THR A 143 -20.86 -10.25 -4.59
N LEU A 144 -19.57 -10.41 -4.27
CA LEU A 144 -18.83 -9.40 -3.53
C LEU A 144 -18.70 -8.18 -4.43
N THR A 145 -19.43 -7.15 -4.06
CA THR A 145 -19.34 -5.84 -4.70
C THR A 145 -17.94 -5.29 -4.49
N THR A 146 -17.22 -5.04 -5.58
CA THR A 146 -15.92 -4.37 -5.54
C THR A 146 -16.11 -2.99 -4.92
N THR A 147 -15.51 -2.75 -3.77
CA THR A 147 -15.60 -1.44 -3.13
C THR A 147 -14.67 -0.47 -3.83
N VAL A 148 -15.23 0.62 -4.29
CA VAL A 148 -14.52 1.71 -4.95
C VAL A 148 -14.06 2.70 -3.90
N VAL A 149 -12.74 2.90 -3.80
CA VAL A 149 -12.15 3.88 -2.89
C VAL A 149 -11.88 5.18 -3.64
N PRO A 150 -12.43 6.32 -3.21
CA PRO A 150 -12.15 7.62 -3.83
C PRO A 150 -10.69 8.03 -3.59
N ASN A 151 -9.99 8.45 -4.65
CA ASN A 151 -8.67 9.07 -4.53
C ASN A 151 -8.82 10.60 -4.55
N PRO A 152 -8.42 11.31 -3.50
CA PRO A 152 -8.53 12.77 -3.42
C PRO A 152 -7.32 13.52 -3.98
N GLY A 153 -6.94 13.25 -5.22
CA GLY A 153 -6.16 14.22 -5.97
C GLY A 153 -4.67 14.31 -5.67
N ASN A 154 -3.96 13.20 -5.73
CA ASN A 154 -2.54 13.25 -6.06
C ASN A 154 -2.41 13.66 -7.53
N THR A 155 -1.51 14.59 -7.85
CA THR A 155 -1.28 15.13 -9.20
C THR A 155 -0.71 14.11 -10.20
N LYS A 156 -0.48 12.88 -9.80
CA LYS A 156 -0.29 11.75 -10.70
C LYS A 156 -1.67 11.41 -11.30
N ASN A 157 -1.80 11.60 -12.58
CA ASN A 157 -3.03 11.40 -13.35
C ASN A 157 -3.61 9.99 -13.10
N CYS A 158 -4.68 9.88 -12.32
CA CYS A 158 -5.43 8.64 -12.10
C CYS A 158 -6.06 8.07 -13.38
N SER A 159 -5.95 8.77 -14.51
CA SER A 159 -6.36 8.29 -15.83
C SER A 159 -5.54 7.07 -16.31
N ASP A 160 -4.36 6.84 -15.74
CA ASP A 160 -3.51 5.71 -16.13
C ASP A 160 -3.98 4.38 -15.53
N PHE A 161 -4.84 4.42 -14.51
CA PHE A 161 -5.34 3.21 -13.85
C PHE A 161 -6.52 2.55 -14.56
N SER A 162 -7.25 3.27 -15.41
CA SER A 162 -8.37 2.70 -16.17
C SER A 162 -7.93 1.64 -17.19
N THR A 163 -6.65 1.56 -17.52
CA THR A 163 -6.09 0.59 -18.47
C THR A 163 -5.74 -0.77 -17.84
N TYR A 164 -5.75 -0.88 -16.51
CA TYR A 164 -5.44 -2.12 -15.78
C TYR A 164 -6.67 -2.91 -15.32
N ILE A 165 -7.87 -2.46 -15.68
CA ILE A 165 -9.16 -3.04 -15.27
C ILE A 165 -9.89 -3.66 -16.51
N ALA A 166 -9.16 -4.09 -17.53
CA ALA A 166 -9.72 -4.82 -18.67
C ALA A 166 -9.36 -6.30 -18.59
#